data_01713b4816a3ac63573453628672a93d
#
_entry.id   01713b4816a3ac63573453628672a93d
#
_cell.length_a   1.000
_cell.length_b   1.000
_cell.length_c   1.000
_cell.angle_alpha   90.00
_cell.angle_beta   90.00
_cell.angle_gamma   90.00
#
_symmetry.space_group_name_H-M   'P 1'
#
loop_
_entity.id
_entity.type
_entity.pdbx_description
1 polymer ?
#
loop_
_entity_poly.entity_id
_entity_poly.type
_entity_poly.pdbx_seq_one_letter_code
_entity_poly.pdbx_strand_id
1 'polypeptide(L)'
;GNRGDEILTEAAAPGADFLARLTVEWEASTAGVAAAGVRHVSIRSGVVLSPTEGALARLLLPYRFFVGGPFGSGRQWLAWIHPADEVAAIRFLIEHPQASGPFNLCAPQPLTNAEFGRVLGRVLGRPSWLPVPAFALRLALGEVASTVLEGQRAIPQKLLDLGFRFRFPDAESALRDLLGRPRT
;
A
#
# COMPACT_ATOMS: atom_id res chain seq x y z
N GLY A 1 -6.80 -3.86 -10.32
CA GLY A 1 -6.27 -3.42 -11.60
C GLY A 1 -5.85 -1.95 -11.58
N ASN A 2 -5.03 -1.56 -12.53
CA ASN A 2 -4.58 -0.18 -12.66
C ASN A 2 -5.71 0.72 -13.20
N ARG A 3 -6.05 1.79 -12.48
CA ARG A 3 -7.10 2.77 -12.81
C ARG A 3 -6.54 4.20 -12.93
N GLY A 4 -5.25 4.35 -13.17
CA GLY A 4 -4.59 5.65 -13.26
C GLY A 4 -4.74 6.46 -11.98
N ASP A 5 -5.22 7.71 -12.11
CA ASP A 5 -5.35 8.64 -10.98
C ASP A 5 -6.70 8.55 -10.23
N GLU A 6 -7.57 7.61 -10.63
CA GLU A 6 -8.87 7.41 -9.96
C GLU A 6 -8.68 7.02 -8.49
N ILE A 7 -9.42 7.68 -7.60
CA ILE A 7 -9.44 7.33 -6.18
C ILE A 7 -10.30 6.07 -6.00
N LEU A 8 -9.71 5.03 -5.44
CA LEU A 8 -10.36 3.74 -5.25
C LEU A 8 -10.72 3.54 -3.77
N THR A 9 -12.00 3.60 -3.51
CA THR A 9 -12.59 3.20 -2.22
C THR A 9 -12.97 1.72 -2.26
N GLU A 10 -13.49 1.20 -1.16
CA GLU A 10 -13.99 -0.18 -1.06
C GLU A 10 -15.19 -0.46 -1.98
N ALA A 11 -15.91 0.60 -2.41
CA ALA A 11 -17.03 0.52 -3.33
C ALA A 11 -16.62 0.48 -4.82
N ALA A 12 -15.33 0.70 -5.13
CA ALA A 12 -14.86 0.69 -6.50
C ALA A 12 -15.01 -0.70 -7.14
N ALA A 13 -15.48 -0.73 -8.38
CA ALA A 13 -15.61 -1.97 -9.14
C ALA A 13 -14.21 -2.62 -9.35
N PRO A 14 -14.13 -3.96 -9.34
CA PRO A 14 -12.88 -4.65 -9.61
C PRO A 14 -12.39 -4.40 -11.04
N GLY A 15 -11.07 -4.50 -11.24
CA GLY A 15 -10.46 -4.47 -12.56
C GLY A 15 -10.70 -5.75 -13.36
N ALA A 16 -10.17 -5.78 -14.60
CA ALA A 16 -10.36 -6.91 -15.50
C ALA A 16 -9.08 -7.76 -15.69
N ASP A 17 -7.98 -7.39 -15.03
CA ASP A 17 -6.73 -8.15 -15.11
C ASP A 17 -6.80 -9.48 -14.32
N PHE A 18 -5.75 -10.30 -14.49
CA PHE A 18 -5.68 -11.61 -13.84
C PHE A 18 -5.77 -11.51 -12.30
N LEU A 19 -5.02 -10.60 -11.69
CA LEU A 19 -4.98 -10.45 -10.24
C LEU A 19 -6.32 -9.93 -9.69
N ALA A 20 -6.99 -9.02 -10.41
CA ALA A 20 -8.30 -8.55 -10.04
C ALA A 20 -9.33 -9.66 -10.05
N ARG A 21 -9.34 -10.52 -11.09
CA ARG A 21 -10.25 -11.68 -11.13
C ARG A 21 -9.96 -12.66 -10.01
N LEU A 22 -8.69 -12.98 -9.78
CA LEU A 22 -8.27 -13.88 -8.70
C LEU A 22 -8.75 -13.38 -7.33
N THR A 23 -8.59 -12.10 -7.05
CA THR A 23 -9.03 -11.52 -5.76
C THR A 23 -10.54 -11.50 -5.61
N VAL A 24 -11.30 -11.29 -6.70
CA VAL A 24 -12.76 -11.40 -6.70
C VAL A 24 -13.21 -12.83 -6.36
N GLU A 25 -12.62 -13.84 -6.99
CA GLU A 25 -12.91 -15.25 -6.70
C GLU A 25 -12.53 -15.62 -5.25
N TRP A 26 -11.40 -15.11 -4.78
CA TRP A 26 -10.96 -15.32 -3.40
C TRP A 26 -11.94 -14.70 -2.39
N GLU A 27 -12.35 -13.45 -2.57
CA GLU A 27 -13.36 -12.84 -1.70
C GLU A 27 -14.71 -13.58 -1.79
N ALA A 28 -15.13 -14.00 -2.99
CA ALA A 28 -16.36 -14.76 -3.19
C ALA A 28 -16.35 -16.12 -2.47
N SER A 29 -15.19 -16.77 -2.32
CA SER A 29 -15.07 -18.05 -1.61
C SER A 29 -15.50 -17.96 -0.13
N THR A 30 -15.52 -16.77 0.44
CA THR A 30 -15.93 -16.53 1.83
C THR A 30 -17.39 -16.12 1.99
N ALA A 31 -18.16 -16.04 0.89
CA ALA A 31 -19.56 -15.59 0.91
C ALA A 31 -20.47 -16.45 1.81
N GLY A 32 -20.17 -17.76 1.95
CA GLY A 32 -20.91 -18.68 2.83
C GLY A 32 -20.86 -18.30 4.31
N VAL A 33 -19.85 -17.57 4.75
CA VAL A 33 -19.72 -17.13 6.14
C VAL A 33 -20.85 -16.17 6.53
N ALA A 34 -21.15 -15.21 5.66
CA ALA A 34 -22.24 -14.27 5.88
C ALA A 34 -23.62 -14.97 5.84
N ALA A 35 -23.79 -15.96 4.94
CA ALA A 35 -25.01 -16.77 4.86
C ALA A 35 -25.25 -17.60 6.13
N ALA A 36 -24.19 -17.97 6.85
CA ALA A 36 -24.24 -18.64 8.15
C ALA A 36 -24.54 -17.70 9.34
N GLY A 37 -24.84 -16.42 9.08
CA GLY A 37 -25.12 -15.42 10.13
C GLY A 37 -23.88 -14.94 10.88
N VAL A 38 -22.66 -15.25 10.40
CA VAL A 38 -21.41 -14.82 11.00
C VAL A 38 -20.94 -13.50 10.38
N ARG A 39 -20.58 -12.52 11.19
CA ARG A 39 -20.03 -11.26 10.74
C ARG A 39 -18.70 -11.52 10.02
N HIS A 40 -18.60 -11.06 8.79
CA HIS A 40 -17.44 -11.25 7.94
C HIS A 40 -16.84 -9.90 7.50
N VAL A 41 -15.53 -9.80 7.58
CA VAL A 41 -14.73 -8.66 7.11
C VAL A 41 -13.61 -9.17 6.22
N SER A 42 -13.55 -8.66 4.99
CA SER A 42 -12.43 -8.89 4.07
C SER A 42 -11.46 -7.72 4.14
N ILE A 43 -10.22 -7.96 4.51
CA ILE A 43 -9.19 -6.94 4.54
C ILE A 43 -8.39 -6.91 3.24
N ARG A 44 -8.21 -5.72 2.67
CA ARG A 44 -7.44 -5.45 1.45
C ARG A 44 -6.23 -4.61 1.85
N SER A 45 -5.15 -5.26 2.26
CA SER A 45 -3.96 -4.58 2.74
C SER A 45 -3.17 -3.92 1.61
N GLY A 46 -2.78 -2.68 1.82
CA GLY A 46 -1.75 -2.01 1.03
C GLY A 46 -0.37 -2.59 1.29
N VAL A 47 0.66 -1.95 0.77
CA VAL A 47 2.04 -2.36 1.05
C VAL A 47 2.39 -2.06 2.51
N VAL A 48 2.46 -3.10 3.33
CA VAL A 48 2.90 -2.97 4.72
C VAL A 48 4.40 -2.66 4.73
N LEU A 49 4.75 -1.51 5.31
CA LEU A 49 6.13 -1.03 5.30
C LEU A 49 6.96 -1.73 6.39
N SER A 50 8.02 -2.44 5.99
CA SER A 50 9.00 -3.02 6.92
C SER A 50 10.42 -2.69 6.47
N PRO A 51 11.30 -2.20 7.37
CA PRO A 51 12.69 -1.90 7.01
C PRO A 51 13.56 -3.15 6.82
N THR A 52 13.11 -4.29 7.29
CA THR A 52 13.85 -5.57 7.27
C THR A 52 13.38 -6.51 6.17
N GLU A 53 12.13 -6.37 5.72
CA GLU A 53 11.51 -7.30 4.78
C GLU A 53 10.63 -6.57 3.74
N GLY A 54 10.25 -7.29 2.68
CA GLY A 54 9.29 -6.81 1.69
C GLY A 54 9.78 -5.65 0.83
N ALA A 55 8.84 -4.79 0.43
CA ALA A 55 9.07 -3.74 -0.54
C ALA A 55 10.01 -2.63 -0.01
N LEU A 56 9.80 -2.16 1.23
CA LEU A 56 10.61 -1.07 1.78
C LEU A 56 12.07 -1.49 1.93
N ALA A 57 12.36 -2.70 2.43
CA ALA A 57 13.73 -3.21 2.59
C ALA A 57 14.49 -3.20 1.25
N ARG A 58 13.82 -3.58 0.16
CA ARG A 58 14.38 -3.56 -1.19
C ARG A 58 14.58 -2.14 -1.71
N LEU A 59 13.64 -1.24 -1.43
CA LEU A 59 13.74 0.18 -1.78
C LEU A 59 14.90 0.88 -1.06
N LEU A 60 15.21 0.50 0.18
CA LEU A 60 16.30 1.11 0.95
C LEU A 60 17.69 0.89 0.34
N LEU A 61 17.88 -0.24 -0.35
CA LEU A 61 19.20 -0.64 -0.84
C LEU A 61 19.82 0.40 -1.81
N PRO A 62 19.16 0.86 -2.89
CA PRO A 62 19.73 1.85 -3.78
C PRO A 62 19.97 3.21 -3.09
N TYR A 63 19.15 3.59 -2.10
CA TYR A 63 19.38 4.82 -1.36
C TYR A 63 20.64 4.76 -0.48
N ARG A 64 21.01 3.58 0.06
CA ARG A 64 22.27 3.39 0.77
C ARG A 64 23.49 3.68 -0.11
N PHE A 65 23.38 3.44 -1.40
CA PHE A 65 24.42 3.70 -2.40
C PHE A 65 24.26 5.04 -3.13
N PHE A 66 23.37 5.95 -2.68
CA PHE A 66 23.10 7.26 -3.28
C PHE A 66 22.52 7.21 -4.70
N VAL A 67 22.05 6.06 -5.13
CA VAL A 67 21.45 5.83 -6.46
C VAL A 67 19.95 5.58 -6.40
N GLY A 68 19.30 6.06 -5.34
CA GLY A 68 17.85 5.97 -5.20
C GLY A 68 17.09 6.79 -6.24
N GLY A 69 15.91 6.34 -6.62
CA GLY A 69 15.05 7.06 -7.56
C GLY A 69 13.76 6.31 -7.88
N PRO A 70 12.91 6.91 -8.73
CA PRO A 70 11.63 6.32 -9.08
C PRO A 70 11.78 5.11 -10.02
N PHE A 71 10.79 4.24 -9.99
CA PHE A 71 10.67 3.09 -10.88
C PHE A 71 9.83 3.44 -12.10
N GLY A 72 10.37 3.18 -13.31
CA GLY A 72 9.69 3.49 -14.56
C GLY A 72 9.36 4.99 -14.65
N SER A 73 8.09 5.31 -14.87
CA SER A 73 7.61 6.69 -14.89
C SER A 73 7.55 7.35 -13.51
N GLY A 74 7.53 6.57 -12.44
CA GLY A 74 7.32 7.04 -11.08
C GLY A 74 5.90 7.55 -10.77
N ARG A 75 4.98 7.49 -11.76
CA ARG A 75 3.60 8.00 -11.64
C ARG A 75 2.64 7.00 -11.03
N GLN A 76 3.01 5.73 -10.95
CA GLN A 76 2.19 4.69 -10.34
C GLN A 76 1.98 4.97 -8.86
N TRP A 77 0.74 4.80 -8.41
CA TRP A 77 0.36 5.01 -7.02
C TRP A 77 0.84 3.88 -6.11
N LEU A 78 1.19 4.23 -4.89
CA LEU A 78 1.58 3.31 -3.84
C LEU A 78 0.59 3.44 -2.68
N ALA A 79 -0.31 2.48 -2.56
CA ALA A 79 -1.11 2.28 -1.36
C ALA A 79 -0.24 1.57 -0.32
N TRP A 80 0.07 2.24 0.76
CA TRP A 80 0.99 1.75 1.80
C TRP A 80 0.34 1.86 3.18
N ILE A 81 0.85 1.13 4.16
CA ILE A 81 0.43 1.24 5.56
C ILE A 81 1.61 0.97 6.49
N HIS A 82 1.62 1.63 7.66
CA HIS A 82 2.55 1.34 8.73
C HIS A 82 2.12 0.05 9.47
N PRO A 83 3.04 -0.87 9.86
CA PRO A 83 2.69 -2.13 10.55
C PRO A 83 1.85 -1.91 11.81
N ALA A 84 2.16 -0.87 12.60
CA ALA A 84 1.38 -0.58 13.80
C ALA A 84 -0.08 -0.18 13.48
N ASP A 85 -0.30 0.55 12.37
CA ASP A 85 -1.65 0.91 11.94
C ASP A 85 -2.38 -0.28 11.31
N GLU A 86 -1.68 -1.17 10.60
CA GLU A 86 -2.25 -2.42 10.10
C GLU A 86 -2.80 -3.26 11.24
N VAL A 87 -1.98 -3.54 12.26
CA VAL A 87 -2.39 -4.32 13.44
C VAL A 87 -3.53 -3.62 14.20
N ALA A 88 -3.44 -2.30 14.38
CA ALA A 88 -4.48 -1.52 15.06
C ALA A 88 -5.81 -1.54 14.29
N ALA A 89 -5.76 -1.45 12.95
CA ALA A 89 -6.95 -1.51 12.10
C ALA A 89 -7.61 -2.89 12.15
N ILE A 90 -6.83 -3.96 12.07
CA ILE A 90 -7.34 -5.34 12.21
C ILE A 90 -8.06 -5.50 13.56
N ARG A 91 -7.40 -5.09 14.64
CA ARG A 91 -8.00 -5.14 15.98
C ARG A 91 -9.29 -4.33 16.07
N PHE A 92 -9.27 -3.09 15.57
CA PHE A 92 -10.42 -2.21 15.51
C PHE A 92 -11.61 -2.87 14.79
N LEU A 93 -11.37 -3.51 13.62
CA LEU A 93 -12.40 -4.20 12.85
C LEU A 93 -12.94 -5.44 13.57
N ILE A 94 -12.13 -6.15 14.37
CA ILE A 94 -12.57 -7.27 15.20
C ILE A 94 -13.50 -6.77 16.31
N GLU A 95 -13.12 -5.68 16.97
CA GLU A 95 -13.83 -5.11 18.11
C GLU A 95 -15.08 -4.29 17.70
N HIS A 96 -15.16 -3.84 16.42
CA HIS A 96 -16.24 -2.96 15.95
C HIS A 96 -17.43 -3.76 15.38
N PRO A 97 -18.59 -3.80 16.07
CA PRO A 97 -19.72 -4.67 15.68
C PRO A 97 -20.32 -4.36 14.30
N GLN A 98 -20.23 -3.09 13.86
CA GLN A 98 -20.78 -2.63 12.58
C GLN A 98 -19.84 -2.87 11.39
N ALA A 99 -18.59 -3.30 11.64
CA ALA A 99 -17.67 -3.58 10.56
C ALA A 99 -18.09 -4.84 9.80
N SER A 100 -18.36 -4.70 8.48
CA SER A 100 -18.71 -5.82 7.61
C SER A 100 -18.30 -5.57 6.16
N GLY A 101 -18.07 -6.65 5.42
CA GLY A 101 -17.61 -6.62 4.02
C GLY A 101 -16.17 -6.15 3.85
N PRO A 102 -15.78 -5.63 2.66
CA PRO A 102 -14.41 -5.25 2.37
C PRO A 102 -13.98 -3.95 3.06
N PHE A 103 -12.70 -3.91 3.48
CA PHE A 103 -12.02 -2.74 4.03
C PHE A 103 -10.63 -2.60 3.41
N ASN A 104 -10.30 -1.42 2.93
CA ASN A 104 -8.94 -1.08 2.51
C ASN A 104 -8.10 -0.75 3.75
N LEU A 105 -7.05 -1.52 4.00
CA LEU A 105 -6.08 -1.23 5.04
C LEU A 105 -4.87 -0.54 4.38
N CYS A 106 -4.97 0.76 4.23
CA CYS A 106 -3.89 1.62 3.69
C CYS A 106 -3.92 2.98 4.39
N ALA A 107 -2.80 3.69 4.36
CA ALA A 107 -2.75 5.05 4.89
C ALA A 107 -3.66 5.98 4.10
N PRO A 108 -4.24 7.02 4.74
CA PRO A 108 -5.20 7.91 4.10
C PRO A 108 -4.58 8.83 3.03
N GLN A 109 -3.25 8.92 2.98
CA GLN A 109 -2.51 9.73 2.01
C GLN A 109 -1.68 8.83 1.09
N PRO A 110 -2.28 8.29 0.01
CA PRO A 110 -1.53 7.57 -0.99
C PRO A 110 -0.57 8.51 -1.72
N LEU A 111 0.59 8.01 -2.11
CA LEU A 111 1.60 8.75 -2.85
C LEU A 111 1.92 8.03 -4.16
N THR A 112 2.39 8.80 -5.15
CA THR A 112 3.04 8.17 -6.29
C THR A 112 4.41 7.59 -5.90
N ASN A 113 4.92 6.64 -6.67
CA ASN A 113 6.24 6.06 -6.43
C ASN A 113 7.34 7.13 -6.37
N ALA A 114 7.28 8.14 -7.26
CA ALA A 114 8.25 9.23 -7.25
C ALA A 114 8.13 10.12 -6.00
N GLU A 115 6.92 10.38 -5.51
CA GLU A 115 6.71 11.15 -4.27
C GLU A 115 7.20 10.37 -3.06
N PHE A 116 6.84 9.10 -2.96
CA PHE A 116 7.32 8.22 -1.89
C PHE A 116 8.84 8.13 -1.87
N GLY A 117 9.48 7.98 -3.05
CA GLY A 117 10.94 7.98 -3.19
C GLY A 117 11.58 9.28 -2.71
N ARG A 118 10.97 10.45 -3.00
CA ARG A 118 11.45 11.75 -2.51
C ARG A 118 11.33 11.86 -0.98
N VAL A 119 10.22 11.40 -0.40
CA VAL A 119 10.04 11.36 1.06
C VAL A 119 11.09 10.46 1.70
N LEU A 120 11.27 9.25 1.16
CA LEU A 120 12.29 8.30 1.63
C LEU A 120 13.70 8.91 1.57
N GLY A 121 14.04 9.56 0.45
CA GLY A 121 15.32 10.26 0.29
C GLY A 121 15.53 11.33 1.34
N ARG A 122 14.52 12.18 1.62
CA ARG A 122 14.59 13.21 2.69
C ARG A 122 14.82 12.58 4.06
N VAL A 123 14.06 11.56 4.41
CA VAL A 123 14.19 10.87 5.71
C VAL A 123 15.57 10.25 5.90
N LEU A 124 16.14 9.69 4.83
CA LEU A 124 17.48 9.10 4.86
C LEU A 124 18.61 10.12 4.74
N GLY A 125 18.33 11.35 4.33
CA GLY A 125 19.36 12.32 3.92
C GLY A 125 20.10 11.86 2.66
N ARG A 126 19.38 11.28 1.69
CA ARG A 126 19.91 10.72 0.45
C ARG A 126 19.15 11.27 -0.77
N PRO A 127 19.82 11.45 -1.92
CA PRO A 127 19.14 11.91 -3.12
C PRO A 127 18.18 10.85 -3.67
N SER A 128 17.10 11.32 -4.33
CA SER A 128 16.16 10.49 -5.09
C SER A 128 16.14 11.00 -6.53
N TRP A 129 17.11 10.60 -7.32
CA TRP A 129 17.37 11.24 -8.63
C TRP A 129 17.59 10.27 -9.79
N LEU A 130 18.01 9.01 -9.52
CA LEU A 130 18.33 8.06 -10.58
C LEU A 130 17.12 7.15 -10.87
N PRO A 131 16.37 7.38 -11.96
CA PRO A 131 15.24 6.53 -12.29
C PRO A 131 15.71 5.15 -12.74
N VAL A 132 15.02 4.10 -12.27
CA VAL A 132 15.22 2.73 -12.77
C VAL A 132 14.31 2.52 -13.98
N PRO A 133 14.86 2.32 -15.18
CA PRO A 133 14.04 2.17 -16.39
C PRO A 133 13.11 0.95 -16.31
N ALA A 134 11.87 1.08 -16.80
CA ALA A 134 10.87 0.00 -16.75
C ALA A 134 11.35 -1.28 -17.45
N PHE A 135 12.12 -1.16 -18.55
CA PHE A 135 12.64 -2.34 -19.24
C PHE A 135 13.63 -3.14 -18.39
N ALA A 136 14.47 -2.45 -17.60
CA ALA A 136 15.42 -3.11 -16.69
C ALA A 136 14.70 -3.86 -15.57
N LEU A 137 13.62 -3.27 -15.03
CA LEU A 137 12.76 -3.96 -14.05
C LEU A 137 12.08 -5.19 -14.66
N ARG A 138 11.55 -5.08 -15.89
CA ARG A 138 10.94 -6.24 -16.58
C ARG A 138 11.95 -7.34 -16.85
N LEU A 139 13.18 -7.00 -17.22
CA LEU A 139 14.24 -7.98 -17.44
C LEU A 139 14.64 -8.70 -16.14
N ALA A 140 14.72 -7.96 -15.03
CA ALA A 140 15.14 -8.50 -13.72
C ALA A 140 14.03 -9.27 -12.98
N LEU A 141 12.76 -8.84 -13.10
CA LEU A 141 11.64 -9.34 -12.30
C LEU A 141 10.62 -10.14 -13.14
N GLY A 142 10.75 -10.15 -14.47
CA GLY A 142 9.79 -10.81 -15.35
C GLY A 142 8.37 -10.23 -15.19
N GLU A 143 7.37 -11.09 -15.13
CA GLU A 143 5.96 -10.70 -14.99
C GLU A 143 5.66 -9.98 -13.65
N VAL A 144 6.44 -10.24 -12.61
CA VAL A 144 6.31 -9.59 -11.31
C VAL A 144 6.62 -8.08 -11.40
N ALA A 145 7.31 -7.62 -12.46
CA ALA A 145 7.55 -6.19 -12.68
C ALA A 145 6.27 -5.36 -12.77
N SER A 146 5.16 -5.94 -13.21
CA SER A 146 3.85 -5.26 -13.26
C SER A 146 3.41 -4.80 -11.87
N THR A 147 3.64 -5.57 -10.82
CA THR A 147 3.25 -5.22 -9.45
C THR A 147 4.01 -4.00 -8.90
N VAL A 148 5.18 -3.69 -9.48
CA VAL A 148 6.02 -2.55 -9.10
C VAL A 148 5.80 -1.34 -10.01
N LEU A 149 5.49 -1.60 -11.30
CA LEU A 149 5.28 -0.57 -12.33
C LEU A 149 3.84 -0.09 -12.43
N GLU A 150 2.91 -0.79 -11.80
CA GLU A 150 1.50 -0.44 -11.71
C GLU A 150 1.12 -0.18 -10.26
N GLY A 151 -0.01 0.48 -10.05
CA GLY A 151 -0.45 0.80 -8.70
C GLY A 151 -1.87 1.32 -8.66
N GLN A 152 -2.37 1.48 -7.45
CA GLN A 152 -3.74 1.89 -7.19
C GLN A 152 -3.75 3.04 -6.20
N ARG A 153 -4.54 4.07 -6.51
CA ARG A 153 -4.79 5.18 -5.59
C ARG A 153 -5.88 4.79 -4.59
N ALA A 154 -5.62 3.77 -3.78
CA ALA A 154 -6.57 3.30 -2.78
C ALA A 154 -6.58 4.19 -1.55
N ILE A 155 -7.77 4.40 -0.98
CA ILE A 155 -7.98 5.10 0.29
C ILE A 155 -8.83 4.23 1.22
N PRO A 156 -8.66 4.35 2.55
CA PRO A 156 -9.36 3.54 3.56
C PRO A 156 -10.69 4.20 3.96
N GLN A 157 -11.59 4.45 2.98
CA GLN A 157 -12.79 5.26 3.23
C GLN A 157 -13.64 4.71 4.37
N LYS A 158 -13.92 3.42 4.37
CA LYS A 158 -14.76 2.81 5.42
C LYS A 158 -14.11 2.83 6.82
N LEU A 159 -12.78 2.71 6.92
CA LEU A 159 -12.10 2.88 8.21
C LEU A 159 -12.25 4.30 8.75
N LEU A 160 -12.11 5.30 7.86
CA LEU A 160 -12.28 6.70 8.21
C LEU A 160 -13.73 7.01 8.64
N ASP A 161 -14.71 6.49 7.92
CA ASP A 161 -16.15 6.65 8.21
C ASP A 161 -16.54 6.02 9.56
N LEU A 162 -15.88 4.91 9.95
CA LEU A 162 -16.03 4.29 11.27
C LEU A 162 -15.26 5.01 12.39
N GLY A 163 -14.49 6.05 12.07
CA GLY A 163 -13.74 6.84 13.04
C GLY A 163 -12.38 6.28 13.43
N PHE A 164 -11.82 5.34 12.65
CA PHE A 164 -10.45 4.86 12.88
C PHE A 164 -9.44 5.98 12.76
N ARG A 165 -8.50 6.05 13.70
CA ARG A 165 -7.45 7.08 13.71
C ARG A 165 -6.09 6.45 13.47
N PHE A 166 -5.49 6.80 12.33
CA PHE A 166 -4.14 6.38 11.99
C PHE A 166 -3.12 7.08 12.89
N ARG A 167 -2.16 6.32 13.40
CA ARG A 167 -0.99 6.85 14.12
C ARG A 167 0.02 7.47 13.15
N PHE A 168 0.13 6.90 11.95
CA PHE A 168 1.03 7.32 10.88
C PHE A 168 0.24 7.60 9.59
N PRO A 169 -0.48 8.74 9.52
CA PRO A 169 -1.32 9.06 8.38
C PRO A 169 -0.53 9.47 7.13
N ASP A 170 0.73 9.89 7.28
CA ASP A 170 1.62 10.35 6.22
C ASP A 170 2.93 9.53 6.16
N ALA A 171 3.51 9.44 4.96
CA ALA A 171 4.68 8.60 4.72
C ALA A 171 5.94 9.10 5.45
N GLU A 172 6.06 10.40 5.72
CA GLU A 172 7.24 10.92 6.40
C GLU A 172 7.28 10.49 7.85
N SER A 173 6.16 10.63 8.57
CA SER A 173 6.03 10.16 9.97
C SER A 173 6.26 8.64 10.07
N ALA A 174 5.68 7.86 9.15
CA ALA A 174 5.85 6.42 9.09
C ALA A 174 7.31 6.01 8.85
N LEU A 175 7.96 6.60 7.86
CA LEU A 175 9.36 6.27 7.53
C LEU A 175 10.33 6.71 8.61
N ARG A 176 10.10 7.85 9.29
CA ARG A 176 10.93 8.27 10.41
C ARG A 176 10.86 7.30 11.59
N ASP A 177 9.66 6.82 11.93
CA ASP A 177 9.48 5.82 12.97
C ASP A 177 10.19 4.51 12.63
N LEU A 178 9.92 3.97 11.43
CA LEU A 178 10.47 2.69 10.98
C LEU A 178 12.00 2.69 10.83
N LEU A 179 12.60 3.83 10.50
CA LEU A 179 14.04 3.95 10.27
C LEU A 179 14.79 4.54 11.48
N GLY A 180 14.12 4.69 12.62
CA GLY A 180 14.70 5.22 13.86
C GLY A 180 15.24 6.66 13.71
N ARG A 181 14.58 7.50 12.88
CA ARG A 181 14.97 8.90 12.66
C ARG A 181 14.10 9.83 13.47
N PRO A 182 14.65 10.69 14.36
CA PRO A 182 13.84 11.63 15.12
C PRO A 182 13.11 12.61 14.19
N ARG A 183 11.97 13.13 14.67
CA ARG A 183 11.31 14.28 14.02
C ARG A 183 12.21 15.50 14.20
N THR A 184 12.59 16.14 13.13
CA THR A 184 13.26 17.46 13.14
C THR A 184 12.25 18.54 13.31
#